data_c9f28526f3c8bd032d449a6a8a6aa350
#
_entry.id   c9f28526f3c8bd032d449a6a8a6aa350
#
_cell.length_a   1.000
_cell.length_b   1.000
_cell.length_c   1.000
_cell.angle_alpha   90.00
_cell.angle_beta   90.00
_cell.angle_gamma   90.00
#
_symmetry.space_group_name_H-M   'P 1'
#
loop_
_entity.id
_entity.type
_entity.pdbx_description
1 polymer ?
#
loop_
_entity_poly.entity_id
_entity_poly.type
_entity_poly.pdbx_seq_one_letter_code
_entity_poly.pdbx_strand_id
1 'polypeptide(L)'
;MYRTYTTIFKGGICLEMGLRDYQQEVLNIIDNLEPGAYLVQMATGLGKTMTFTNIKRKGRVLVLAHREELVTQPIKYYDCPVGIEMANHTSNNEPVVIASVMSLTHRLEKFKHDEFDMIIIDEAHHAAATSYKKIINYFKPRLLLGFTATPNRRRQRSFR
;
A
#
# COMPACT_ATOMS: atom_id res chain seq x y z
N MET A 1 14.58 13.55 14.21
CA MET A 1 14.77 12.30 14.98
C MET A 1 14.45 11.15 14.08
N TYR A 2 15.45 10.42 13.61
CA TYR A 2 15.25 9.30 12.67
C TYR A 2 14.78 8.08 13.46
N ARG A 3 13.70 7.42 12.98
CA ARG A 3 13.34 6.10 13.46
C ARG A 3 14.19 5.08 12.71
N THR A 4 15.21 4.56 13.35
CA THR A 4 16.12 3.53 12.83
C THR A 4 15.48 2.16 13.00
N TYR A 5 15.33 1.43 11.91
CA TYR A 5 14.91 0.03 11.94
C TYR A 5 16.14 -0.84 11.67
N THR A 6 16.56 -1.57 12.70
CA THR A 6 17.68 -2.54 12.59
C THR A 6 17.12 -3.88 12.15
N THR A 7 17.37 -4.26 10.90
CA THR A 7 17.11 -5.62 10.43
C THR A 7 18.39 -6.43 10.57
N ILE A 8 18.42 -7.35 11.53
CA ILE A 8 19.57 -8.25 11.74
C ILE A 8 19.49 -9.40 10.74
N PHE A 9 20.33 -9.37 9.70
CA PHE A 9 20.65 -10.56 8.90
C PHE A 9 21.92 -11.20 9.45
N LYS A 10 21.89 -12.52 9.67
CA LYS A 10 23.10 -13.27 10.02
C LYS A 10 24.16 -13.09 8.90
N GLY A 11 25.19 -12.32 9.18
CA GLY A 11 26.42 -12.26 8.38
C GLY A 11 26.59 -11.07 7.42
N GLY A 12 25.95 -9.93 7.61
CA GLY A 12 26.12 -8.76 6.74
C GLY A 12 26.12 -7.43 7.50
N ILE A 13 26.74 -6.42 6.89
CA ILE A 13 26.76 -5.03 7.37
C ILE A 13 25.32 -4.51 7.45
N CYS A 14 24.88 -4.08 8.64
CA CYS A 14 23.59 -3.44 8.86
C CYS A 14 23.63 -2.03 8.23
N LEU A 15 22.96 -1.83 7.10
CA LEU A 15 22.67 -0.50 6.60
C LEU A 15 21.40 0.00 7.31
N GLU A 16 21.56 0.96 8.20
CA GLU A 16 20.44 1.68 8.80
C GLU A 16 19.72 2.50 7.69
N MET A 17 18.63 1.96 7.16
CA MET A 17 17.79 2.71 6.23
C MET A 17 16.78 3.53 7.04
N GLY A 18 17.20 4.69 7.54
CA GLY A 18 16.30 5.68 8.15
C GLY A 18 15.34 6.30 7.11
N LEU A 19 14.12 6.62 7.53
CA LEU A 19 13.21 7.43 6.73
C LEU A 19 13.80 8.84 6.55
N ARG A 20 13.71 9.37 5.34
CA ARG A 20 14.11 10.75 5.04
C ARG A 20 13.07 11.72 5.59
N ASP A 21 13.46 12.97 5.85
CA ASP A 21 12.59 13.99 6.47
C ASP A 21 11.25 14.15 5.74
N TYR A 22 11.27 14.23 4.41
CA TYR A 22 10.05 14.34 3.62
C TYR A 22 9.14 13.09 3.69
N GLN A 23 9.72 11.88 3.87
CA GLN A 23 8.94 10.66 4.07
C GLN A 23 8.24 10.70 5.43
N GLN A 24 8.96 11.17 6.46
CA GLN A 24 8.38 11.34 7.79
C GLN A 24 7.27 12.38 7.79
N GLU A 25 7.42 13.48 7.04
CA GLU A 25 6.39 14.50 6.87
C GLU A 25 5.13 13.91 6.20
N VAL A 26 5.29 13.14 5.12
CA VAL A 26 4.17 12.44 4.45
C VAL A 26 3.47 11.48 5.41
N LEU A 27 4.21 10.72 6.22
CA LEU A 27 3.64 9.82 7.22
C LEU A 27 2.85 10.56 8.29
N ASN A 28 3.37 11.68 8.78
CA ASN A 28 2.68 12.53 9.74
C ASN A 28 1.36 13.10 9.18
N ILE A 29 1.35 13.49 7.91
CA ILE A 29 0.13 13.94 7.23
C ILE A 29 -0.87 12.79 7.16
N ILE A 30 -0.44 11.60 6.71
CA ILE A 30 -1.33 10.43 6.55
C ILE A 30 -1.93 9.99 7.89
N ASP A 31 -1.16 10.02 8.97
CA ASP A 31 -1.63 9.65 10.32
C ASP A 31 -2.79 10.51 10.81
N ASN A 32 -2.90 11.74 10.32
CA ASN A 32 -3.92 12.73 10.71
C ASN A 32 -5.05 12.87 9.67
N LEU A 33 -5.08 12.04 8.63
CA LEU A 33 -6.15 12.11 7.63
C LEU A 33 -7.47 11.60 8.19
N GLU A 34 -8.54 12.34 7.87
CA GLU A 34 -9.90 11.88 8.05
C GLU A 34 -10.23 10.71 7.11
N PRO A 35 -11.27 9.91 7.42
CA PRO A 35 -11.71 8.86 6.50
C PRO A 35 -11.97 9.41 5.08
N GLY A 36 -11.42 8.74 4.07
CA GLY A 36 -11.56 9.20 2.69
C GLY A 36 -10.57 8.60 1.71
N ALA A 37 -10.56 9.15 0.51
CA ALA A 37 -9.66 8.75 -0.57
C ALA A 37 -8.67 9.89 -0.88
N TYR A 38 -7.39 9.56 -0.88
CA TYR A 38 -6.30 10.53 -1.05
C TYR A 38 -5.27 10.06 -2.05
N LEU A 39 -4.67 11.00 -2.77
CA LEU A 39 -3.58 10.76 -3.70
C LEU A 39 -2.28 11.31 -3.13
N VAL A 40 -1.32 10.44 -2.95
CA VAL A 40 0.04 10.78 -2.51
C VAL A 40 0.95 10.81 -3.73
N GLN A 41 1.41 11.99 -4.09
CA GLN A 41 2.33 12.14 -5.19
C GLN A 41 3.78 12.17 -4.69
N MET A 42 4.57 11.21 -5.14
CA MET A 42 6.00 11.14 -4.86
C MET A 42 6.74 10.76 -6.14
N ALA A 43 7.73 11.55 -6.54
CA ALA A 43 8.51 11.28 -7.75
C ALA A 43 9.21 9.90 -7.69
N THR A 44 9.54 9.36 -8.85
CA THR A 44 10.29 8.10 -8.95
C THR A 44 11.62 8.23 -8.19
N GLY A 45 12.00 7.19 -7.47
CA GLY A 45 13.24 7.17 -6.67
C GLY A 45 13.13 7.81 -5.28
N LEU A 46 12.01 8.48 -4.94
CA LEU A 46 11.80 9.05 -3.60
C LEU A 46 11.36 8.03 -2.55
N GLY A 47 11.35 6.74 -2.86
CA GLY A 47 11.06 5.69 -1.89
C GLY A 47 9.58 5.57 -1.52
N LYS A 48 8.67 5.63 -2.49
CA LYS A 48 7.22 5.39 -2.28
C LYS A 48 6.96 4.14 -1.45
N THR A 49 7.61 3.02 -1.81
CA THR A 49 7.47 1.74 -1.11
C THR A 49 7.88 1.87 0.36
N MET A 50 9.03 2.47 0.64
CA MET A 50 9.47 2.73 2.02
C MET A 50 8.47 3.61 2.78
N THR A 51 7.86 4.58 2.11
CA THR A 51 6.88 5.46 2.75
C THR A 51 5.62 4.68 3.09
N PHE A 52 4.98 4.00 2.13
CA PHE A 52 3.70 3.36 2.43
C PHE A 52 3.82 2.14 3.34
N THR A 53 4.95 1.42 3.35
CA THR A 53 5.16 0.30 4.27
C THR A 53 5.35 0.74 5.72
N ASN A 54 5.69 2.00 5.94
CA ASN A 54 5.85 2.59 7.28
C ASN A 54 4.62 3.37 7.79
N ILE A 55 3.49 3.34 7.06
CA ILE A 55 2.23 3.94 7.54
C ILE A 55 1.75 3.19 8.77
N LYS A 56 1.35 3.94 9.81
CA LYS A 56 0.75 3.35 11.01
C LYS A 56 -0.56 2.65 10.68
N ARG A 57 -0.66 1.40 11.07
CA ARG A 57 -1.86 0.59 10.87
C ARG A 57 -2.81 0.73 12.05
N LYS A 58 -4.08 1.02 11.78
CA LYS A 58 -5.18 0.98 12.76
C LYS A 58 -6.00 -0.31 12.66
N GLY A 59 -5.87 -1.02 11.53
CA GLY A 59 -6.49 -2.29 11.21
C GLY A 59 -5.73 -3.00 10.11
N ARG A 60 -6.37 -3.96 9.45
CA ARG A 60 -5.77 -4.70 8.32
C ARG A 60 -5.58 -3.78 7.12
N VAL A 61 -4.50 -3.99 6.41
CA VAL A 61 -4.13 -3.20 5.22
C VAL A 61 -4.09 -4.09 3.99
N LEU A 62 -4.71 -3.63 2.91
CA LEU A 62 -4.61 -4.23 1.59
C LEU A 62 -3.74 -3.35 0.70
N VAL A 63 -2.69 -3.91 0.11
CA VAL A 63 -1.86 -3.25 -0.89
C VAL A 63 -2.16 -3.84 -2.25
N LEU A 64 -2.58 -3.02 -3.20
CA LEU A 64 -2.88 -3.43 -4.56
C LEU A 64 -1.70 -3.14 -5.48
N ALA A 65 -1.18 -4.17 -6.11
CA ALA A 65 -0.11 -4.09 -7.09
C ALA A 65 -0.62 -4.51 -8.49
N HIS A 66 -0.20 -3.77 -9.50
CA HIS A 66 -0.59 -4.05 -10.89
C HIS A 66 0.23 -5.22 -11.49
N ARG A 67 1.49 -5.34 -11.11
CA ARG A 67 2.43 -6.37 -11.63
C ARG A 67 2.83 -7.32 -10.51
N GLU A 68 3.03 -8.58 -10.88
CA GLU A 68 3.44 -9.63 -9.93
C GLU A 68 4.78 -9.31 -9.24
N GLU A 69 5.73 -8.73 -9.96
CA GLU A 69 7.03 -8.35 -9.41
C GLU A 69 6.91 -7.30 -8.28
N LEU A 70 5.87 -6.45 -8.34
CA LEU A 70 5.59 -5.43 -7.34
C LEU A 70 4.89 -5.99 -6.09
N VAL A 71 4.38 -7.22 -6.15
CA VAL A 71 3.75 -7.87 -4.99
C VAL A 71 4.80 -8.27 -3.95
N THR A 72 5.94 -8.76 -4.38
CA THR A 72 6.97 -9.30 -3.49
C THR A 72 7.94 -8.25 -2.95
N GLN A 73 8.16 -7.16 -3.69
CA GLN A 73 9.13 -6.12 -3.30
C GLN A 73 8.85 -5.44 -1.96
N PRO A 74 7.59 -5.06 -1.62
CA PRO A 74 7.31 -4.37 -0.36
C PRO A 74 7.47 -5.25 0.88
N ILE A 75 7.39 -6.58 0.75
CA ILE A 75 7.36 -7.52 1.88
C ILE A 75 8.53 -7.30 2.85
N LYS A 76 9.72 -7.12 2.33
CA LYS A 76 10.95 -6.95 3.12
C LYS A 76 10.99 -5.66 3.98
N TYR A 77 10.10 -4.72 3.71
CA TYR A 77 10.03 -3.44 4.43
C TYR A 77 8.97 -3.41 5.52
N TYR A 78 8.12 -4.44 5.61
CA TYR A 78 7.14 -4.56 6.68
C TYR A 78 7.75 -5.20 7.93
N ASP A 79 7.33 -4.72 9.08
CA ASP A 79 7.70 -5.19 10.42
C ASP A 79 6.75 -6.28 10.96
N CYS A 80 5.87 -6.78 10.14
CA CYS A 80 4.82 -7.73 10.50
C CYS A 80 4.66 -8.81 9.42
N PRO A 81 3.95 -9.91 9.72
CA PRO A 81 3.58 -10.91 8.73
C PRO A 81 2.79 -10.29 7.57
N VAL A 82 3.16 -10.67 6.35
CA VAL A 82 2.53 -10.21 5.11
C VAL A 82 1.95 -11.41 4.36
N GLY A 83 0.65 -11.36 4.11
CA GLY A 83 -0.04 -12.31 3.24
C GLY A 83 0.08 -11.91 1.78
N ILE A 84 0.10 -12.90 0.89
CA ILE A 84 0.14 -12.70 -0.55
C ILE A 84 -1.13 -13.29 -1.16
N GLU A 85 -1.83 -12.48 -1.96
CA GLU A 85 -2.99 -12.92 -2.73
C GLU A 85 -2.68 -12.80 -4.22
N MET A 86 -2.02 -13.81 -4.78
CA MET A 86 -1.53 -13.81 -6.16
C MET A 86 -1.32 -15.23 -6.68
N ALA A 87 -1.74 -15.52 -7.90
CA ALA A 87 -1.57 -16.83 -8.54
C ALA A 87 -1.99 -17.97 -7.59
N ASN A 88 -1.06 -18.84 -7.20
CA ASN A 88 -1.32 -19.96 -6.28
C ASN A 88 -1.17 -19.60 -4.79
N HIS A 89 -0.80 -18.37 -4.48
CA HIS A 89 -0.69 -17.88 -3.10
C HIS A 89 -2.03 -17.35 -2.61
N THR A 90 -2.38 -17.71 -1.39
CA THR A 90 -3.58 -17.26 -0.69
C THR A 90 -3.19 -16.73 0.67
N SER A 91 -3.66 -15.52 0.98
CA SER A 91 -3.50 -14.91 2.30
C SER A 91 -4.50 -15.51 3.30
N ASN A 92 -4.16 -15.38 4.58
CA ASN A 92 -5.03 -15.73 5.70
C ASN A 92 -5.37 -14.47 6.52
N ASN A 93 -5.01 -14.45 7.81
CA ASN A 93 -5.31 -13.34 8.71
C ASN A 93 -4.14 -12.39 8.95
N GLU A 94 -3.18 -12.33 8.04
CA GLU A 94 -2.04 -11.43 8.17
C GLU A 94 -2.51 -9.97 8.25
N PRO A 95 -1.84 -9.11 9.05
CA PRO A 95 -2.21 -7.71 9.22
C PRO A 95 -2.06 -6.89 7.93
N VAL A 96 -1.18 -7.32 7.04
CA VAL A 96 -0.99 -6.74 5.71
C VAL A 96 -1.17 -7.82 4.66
N VAL A 97 -1.96 -7.53 3.63
CA VAL A 97 -2.13 -8.39 2.45
C VAL A 97 -1.69 -7.61 1.23
N ILE A 98 -0.76 -8.17 0.46
CA ILE A 98 -0.37 -7.63 -0.84
C ILE A 98 -1.00 -8.48 -1.92
N ALA A 99 -1.81 -7.88 -2.76
CA ALA A 99 -2.58 -8.57 -3.76
C ALA A 99 -2.28 -8.10 -5.18
N SER A 100 -2.17 -9.05 -6.09
CA SER A 100 -2.31 -8.77 -7.52
C SER A 100 -3.77 -8.43 -7.81
N VAL A 101 -4.01 -7.30 -8.48
CA VAL A 101 -5.35 -6.85 -8.86
C VAL A 101 -6.08 -7.92 -9.67
N MET A 102 -5.39 -8.60 -10.58
CA MET A 102 -5.95 -9.66 -11.41
C MET A 102 -6.45 -10.82 -10.55
N SER A 103 -5.64 -11.32 -9.64
CA SER A 103 -6.02 -12.45 -8.77
C SER A 103 -7.15 -12.08 -7.82
N LEU A 104 -7.06 -10.90 -7.20
CA LEU A 104 -8.02 -10.47 -6.20
C LEU A 104 -9.42 -10.23 -6.78
N THR A 105 -9.54 -9.73 -8.01
CA THR A 105 -10.86 -9.53 -8.65
C THR A 105 -11.69 -10.80 -8.77
N HIS A 106 -11.05 -11.97 -8.78
CA HIS A 106 -11.69 -13.29 -8.83
C HIS A 106 -11.88 -13.93 -7.46
N ARG A 107 -11.42 -13.28 -6.38
CA ARG A 107 -11.38 -13.85 -5.04
C ARG A 107 -11.99 -12.93 -3.98
N LEU A 108 -12.71 -11.90 -4.38
CA LEU A 108 -13.29 -10.92 -3.45
C LEU A 108 -14.14 -11.58 -2.37
N GLU A 109 -14.94 -12.59 -2.75
CA GLU A 109 -15.86 -13.29 -1.85
C GLU A 109 -15.19 -14.02 -0.68
N LYS A 110 -13.87 -14.20 -0.72
CA LYS A 110 -13.09 -14.73 0.40
C LYS A 110 -12.98 -13.75 1.57
N PHE A 111 -13.22 -12.47 1.32
CA PHE A 111 -13.01 -11.38 2.24
C PHE A 111 -14.33 -10.69 2.58
N LYS A 112 -14.44 -10.18 3.79
CA LYS A 112 -15.56 -9.33 4.18
C LYS A 112 -15.43 -7.94 3.58
N HIS A 113 -16.55 -7.24 3.36
CA HIS A 113 -16.53 -5.89 2.80
C HIS A 113 -15.78 -4.86 3.66
N ASP A 114 -15.76 -5.06 4.97
CA ASP A 114 -15.15 -4.21 5.99
C ASP A 114 -13.81 -4.77 6.51
N GLU A 115 -13.24 -5.75 5.83
CA GLU A 115 -12.07 -6.47 6.33
C GLU A 115 -10.80 -5.63 6.39
N PHE A 116 -10.66 -4.66 5.51
CA PHE A 116 -9.48 -3.79 5.43
C PHE A 116 -9.81 -2.37 5.86
N ASP A 117 -9.11 -1.88 6.89
CA ASP A 117 -9.19 -0.48 7.34
C ASP A 117 -8.59 0.48 6.32
N MET A 118 -7.56 0.04 5.62
CA MET A 118 -6.84 0.83 4.64
C MET A 118 -6.58 0.04 3.36
N ILE A 119 -6.76 0.69 2.23
CA ILE A 119 -6.32 0.17 0.92
C ILE A 119 -5.26 1.12 0.35
N ILE A 120 -4.12 0.56 -0.02
CA ILE A 120 -3.03 1.27 -0.67
C ILE A 120 -2.95 0.80 -2.12
N ILE A 121 -2.93 1.73 -3.06
CA ILE A 121 -2.75 1.46 -4.48
C ILE A 121 -1.38 1.97 -4.89
N ASP A 122 -0.47 1.06 -5.20
CA ASP A 122 0.79 1.43 -5.82
C ASP A 122 0.55 1.70 -7.32
N GLU A 123 1.22 2.71 -7.86
CA GLU A 123 1.01 3.23 -9.21
C GLU A 123 -0.47 3.59 -9.50
N ALA A 124 -1.03 4.48 -8.68
CA ALA A 124 -2.44 4.86 -8.66
C ALA A 124 -2.99 5.43 -10.00
N HIS A 125 -2.13 5.73 -10.97
CA HIS A 125 -2.57 6.10 -12.32
C HIS A 125 -3.33 4.94 -13.02
N HIS A 126 -3.16 3.69 -12.58
CA HIS A 126 -3.94 2.54 -13.03
C HIS A 126 -5.31 2.40 -12.35
N ALA A 127 -5.59 3.14 -11.27
CA ALA A 127 -6.81 3.00 -10.47
C ALA A 127 -8.12 3.28 -11.26
N ALA A 128 -8.03 3.92 -12.42
CA ALA A 128 -9.19 4.14 -13.31
C ALA A 128 -9.68 2.86 -14.01
N ALA A 129 -8.88 1.79 -14.06
CA ALA A 129 -9.25 0.54 -14.69
C ALA A 129 -10.42 -0.15 -13.97
N THR A 130 -11.25 -0.88 -14.74
CA THR A 130 -12.45 -1.55 -14.22
C THR A 130 -12.15 -2.54 -13.09
N SER A 131 -11.01 -3.24 -13.16
CA SER A 131 -10.57 -4.19 -12.14
C SER A 131 -10.32 -3.52 -10.78
N TYR A 132 -9.66 -2.36 -10.77
CA TYR A 132 -9.47 -1.58 -9.54
C TYR A 132 -10.79 -1.09 -8.97
N LYS A 133 -11.68 -0.55 -9.82
CA LYS A 133 -13.00 -0.10 -9.39
C LYS A 133 -13.82 -1.22 -8.77
N LYS A 134 -13.76 -2.44 -9.33
CA LYS A 134 -14.44 -3.60 -8.77
C LYS A 134 -13.96 -3.88 -7.34
N ILE A 135 -12.66 -3.86 -7.09
CA ILE A 135 -12.07 -4.08 -5.77
C ILE A 135 -12.45 -2.93 -4.81
N ILE A 136 -12.27 -1.68 -5.22
CA ILE A 136 -12.55 -0.49 -4.39
C ILE A 136 -14.03 -0.43 -4.00
N ASN A 137 -14.94 -0.77 -4.91
CA ASN A 137 -16.38 -0.79 -4.63
C ASN A 137 -16.80 -1.96 -3.73
N TYR A 138 -16.05 -3.06 -3.74
CA TYR A 138 -16.34 -4.20 -2.89
C TYR A 138 -15.99 -3.92 -1.43
N PHE A 139 -14.82 -3.37 -1.18
CA PHE A 139 -14.36 -3.03 0.16
C PHE A 139 -14.84 -1.64 0.59
N LYS A 140 -14.94 -1.45 1.91
CA LYS A 140 -15.30 -0.15 2.54
C LYS A 140 -14.19 0.31 3.48
N PRO A 141 -13.00 0.63 2.95
CA PRO A 141 -11.88 1.04 3.79
C PRO A 141 -12.14 2.41 4.41
N ARG A 142 -11.62 2.65 5.60
CA ARG A 142 -11.57 3.99 6.20
C ARG A 142 -10.68 4.92 5.39
N LEU A 143 -9.53 4.43 4.92
CA LEU A 143 -8.63 5.17 4.05
C LEU A 143 -8.36 4.43 2.75
N LEU A 144 -8.46 5.15 1.64
CA LEU A 144 -8.00 4.72 0.32
C LEU A 144 -6.85 5.62 -0.11
N LEU A 145 -5.62 5.09 -0.16
CA LEU A 145 -4.42 5.84 -0.48
C LEU A 145 -3.87 5.40 -1.84
N GLY A 146 -3.82 6.31 -2.79
CA GLY A 146 -3.17 6.07 -4.07
C GLY A 146 -1.78 6.70 -4.09
N PHE A 147 -0.73 5.91 -4.37
CA PHE A 147 0.63 6.41 -4.58
C PHE A 147 0.95 6.48 -6.07
N THR A 148 1.49 7.60 -6.52
CA THR A 148 1.89 7.78 -7.93
C THR A 148 3.11 8.68 -8.07
N ALA A 149 3.91 8.41 -9.10
CA ALA A 149 5.03 9.28 -9.47
C ALA A 149 4.58 10.47 -10.32
N THR A 150 3.54 10.30 -11.11
CA THR A 150 3.11 11.29 -12.10
C THR A 150 1.68 11.74 -11.82
N PRO A 151 1.43 13.05 -11.63
CA PRO A 151 0.07 13.54 -11.56
C PRO A 151 -0.59 13.34 -12.93
N ASN A 152 -1.77 12.73 -12.93
CA ASN A 152 -2.55 12.62 -14.16
C ASN A 152 -3.03 14.02 -14.55
N ARG A 153 -2.37 14.69 -15.50
CA ARG A 153 -2.68 16.06 -15.95
C ARG A 153 -4.10 16.24 -16.50
N ARG A 154 -4.91 15.19 -16.58
CA ARG A 154 -6.22 15.24 -17.23
C ARG A 154 -7.45 15.11 -16.34
N ARG A 155 -7.36 15.00 -15.02
CA ARG A 155 -8.55 15.05 -14.14
C ARG A 155 -8.22 15.53 -12.73
N GLN A 156 -8.08 16.83 -12.54
CA GLN A 156 -8.56 17.47 -11.31
C GLN A 156 -10.09 17.43 -11.30
N ARG A 157 -10.69 16.27 -11.12
CA ARG A 157 -12.08 16.13 -10.71
C ARG A 157 -12.07 15.26 -9.49
N SER A 158 -12.36 15.90 -8.37
CA SER A 158 -12.58 15.30 -7.06
C SER A 158 -13.28 13.95 -7.17
N PHE A 159 -12.72 12.95 -6.54
CA PHE A 159 -13.49 11.76 -6.18
C PHE A 159 -14.53 12.21 -5.14
N ARG A 160 -15.73 12.48 -5.61
CA ARG A 160 -16.94 12.57 -4.79
C ARG A 160 -17.68 11.26 -4.89
#